data_ad5dbddd009c24379c7ad0a67b4b937b
#
_entry.id   ad5dbddd009c24379c7ad0a67b4b937b
#
_cell.length_a   1.000
_cell.length_b   1.000
_cell.length_c   1.000
_cell.angle_alpha   90.00
_cell.angle_beta   90.00
_cell.angle_gamma   90.00
#
_symmetry.space_group_name_H-M   'P 1'
#
loop_
_entity.id
_entity.type
_entity.pdbx_description
1 polymer ?
#
loop_
_entity_poly.entity_id
_entity_poly.type
_entity_poly.pdbx_seq_one_letter_code
_entity_poly.pdbx_strand_id
1 'polypeptide(L)'
;PAVEAVIIATPQTEHREIAMAAFAEGKPVFCEKPLGASINDATEMTDAAEASGLPNMVGFNYIRTPASQFVRKLLANGELGKVTWFRGEHTEDFLADPQTPASWRCRGMSNGTLGDLAPHMINAALALMGPICSLLCEFETVHKERPGGDVGNDDHAQIMCRFDSGAMGHMYFSRVATGRKMGYAYEIHGTKGSVRFDQEDQNSIWLYRSEGPESERGFRQILTGPAHPDYEPFCQGPGHGTGYQDQIIIEARDFLLAIEENKSHWPSFKDSLQVSRVVNAALKSGEQRAWVDLLSV
;
A
#
# COMPACT_ATOMS: atom_id res chain seq x y z
N PRO A 1 -31.47 -1.96 -16.42
CA PRO A 1 -31.07 -2.15 -15.02
C PRO A 1 -30.18 -0.98 -14.64
N ALA A 2 -30.49 -0.35 -13.53
CA ALA A 2 -29.70 0.79 -13.09
C ALA A 2 -28.38 0.26 -12.50
N VAL A 3 -27.25 0.63 -13.08
CA VAL A 3 -25.94 0.49 -12.44
C VAL A 3 -25.89 1.53 -11.33
N GLU A 4 -25.63 1.11 -10.09
CA GLU A 4 -25.60 1.99 -8.92
C GLU A 4 -24.19 2.43 -8.55
N ALA A 5 -23.19 1.60 -8.84
CA ALA A 5 -21.78 1.88 -8.62
C ALA A 5 -20.92 1.14 -9.64
N VAL A 6 -19.65 1.55 -9.79
CA VAL A 6 -18.70 0.96 -10.72
C VAL A 6 -17.48 0.46 -9.95
N ILE A 7 -17.07 -0.80 -10.21
CA ILE A 7 -15.81 -1.38 -9.73
C ILE A 7 -14.89 -1.52 -10.95
N ILE A 8 -13.72 -0.89 -10.89
CA ILE A 8 -12.71 -0.89 -11.96
C ILE A 8 -11.59 -1.86 -11.56
N ALA A 9 -11.47 -2.97 -12.29
CA ALA A 9 -10.44 -4.00 -12.11
C ALA A 9 -9.79 -4.36 -13.46
N THR A 10 -9.72 -3.40 -14.36
CA THR A 10 -9.07 -3.49 -15.68
C THR A 10 -7.55 -3.24 -15.55
N PRO A 11 -6.77 -3.34 -16.64
CA PRO A 11 -5.42 -2.80 -16.66
C PRO A 11 -5.42 -1.30 -16.31
N GLN A 12 -4.43 -0.88 -15.56
CA GLN A 12 -4.33 0.51 -15.01
C GLN A 12 -4.38 1.62 -16.07
N THR A 13 -4.02 1.32 -17.33
CA THR A 13 -4.11 2.26 -18.44
C THR A 13 -5.55 2.62 -18.82
N GLU A 14 -6.53 1.84 -18.38
CA GLU A 14 -7.96 2.05 -18.65
C GLU A 14 -8.71 2.70 -17.48
N HIS A 15 -8.08 2.75 -16.28
CA HIS A 15 -8.74 3.24 -15.07
C HIS A 15 -9.30 4.64 -15.25
N ARG A 16 -8.52 5.55 -15.83
CA ARG A 16 -8.91 6.95 -16.01
C ARG A 16 -10.17 7.08 -16.85
N GLU A 17 -10.21 6.48 -18.03
CA GLU A 17 -11.35 6.59 -18.95
C GLU A 17 -12.64 6.08 -18.30
N ILE A 18 -12.56 4.92 -17.65
CA ILE A 18 -13.72 4.29 -16.99
C ILE A 18 -14.19 5.11 -15.79
N ALA A 19 -13.26 5.60 -14.94
CA ALA A 19 -13.62 6.42 -13.78
C ALA A 19 -14.27 7.74 -14.18
N MET A 20 -13.70 8.43 -15.19
CA MET A 20 -14.26 9.68 -15.71
C MET A 20 -15.68 9.49 -16.25
N ALA A 21 -15.92 8.41 -17.01
CA ALA A 21 -17.24 8.07 -17.51
C ALA A 21 -18.22 7.74 -16.37
N ALA A 22 -17.78 7.00 -15.34
CA ALA A 22 -18.62 6.67 -14.20
C ALA A 22 -19.03 7.92 -13.40
N PHE A 23 -18.11 8.84 -13.11
CA PHE A 23 -18.44 10.09 -12.42
C PHE A 23 -19.35 10.99 -13.24
N ALA A 24 -19.15 11.07 -14.56
CA ALA A 24 -20.05 11.81 -15.46
C ALA A 24 -21.50 11.27 -15.44
N GLU A 25 -21.66 9.96 -15.23
CA GLU A 25 -22.97 9.31 -15.09
C GLU A 25 -23.47 9.28 -13.63
N GLY A 26 -22.84 10.00 -12.71
CA GLY A 26 -23.26 10.11 -11.32
C GLY A 26 -23.06 8.82 -10.52
N LYS A 27 -22.05 8.01 -10.81
CA LYS A 27 -21.81 6.72 -10.17
C LYS A 27 -20.64 6.76 -9.20
N PRO A 28 -20.79 6.26 -7.95
CA PRO A 28 -19.68 5.95 -7.07
C PRO A 28 -18.68 4.98 -7.71
N VAL A 29 -17.39 5.14 -7.40
CA VAL A 29 -16.32 4.36 -8.04
C VAL A 29 -15.41 3.72 -7.01
N PHE A 30 -15.24 2.39 -7.10
CA PHE A 30 -14.12 1.66 -6.55
C PHE A 30 -13.12 1.37 -7.67
N CYS A 31 -11.85 1.70 -7.47
CA CYS A 31 -10.81 1.47 -8.47
C CYS A 31 -9.68 0.63 -7.88
N GLU A 32 -9.23 -0.41 -8.60
CA GLU A 32 -8.01 -1.13 -8.26
C GLU A 32 -6.78 -0.20 -8.28
N LYS A 33 -5.78 -0.57 -7.50
CA LYS A 33 -4.49 0.12 -7.50
C LYS A 33 -3.62 -0.27 -8.72
N PRO A 34 -2.68 0.58 -9.14
CA PRO A 34 -2.57 2.00 -8.79
C PRO A 34 -3.74 2.80 -9.36
N LEU A 35 -4.05 3.96 -8.79
CA LEU A 35 -5.20 4.77 -9.22
C LEU A 35 -5.18 5.07 -10.72
N GLY A 36 -4.01 5.41 -11.25
CA GLY A 36 -3.80 5.66 -12.69
C GLY A 36 -2.44 5.17 -13.15
N ALA A 37 -2.25 5.08 -14.46
CA ALA A 37 -0.99 4.68 -15.07
C ALA A 37 0.11 5.77 -14.96
N SER A 38 -0.29 7.00 -14.70
CA SER A 38 0.58 8.17 -14.52
C SER A 38 0.07 9.08 -13.40
N ILE A 39 0.94 9.98 -12.95
CA ILE A 39 0.54 11.03 -11.98
C ILE A 39 -0.54 11.94 -12.55
N ASN A 40 -0.53 12.21 -13.85
CA ASN A 40 -1.54 13.04 -14.52
C ASN A 40 -2.90 12.34 -14.50
N ASP A 41 -2.95 11.02 -14.84
CA ASP A 41 -4.19 10.25 -14.77
C ASP A 41 -4.76 10.26 -13.34
N ALA A 42 -3.91 10.00 -12.34
CA ALA A 42 -4.31 10.00 -10.94
C ALA A 42 -4.84 11.38 -10.48
N THR A 43 -4.24 12.47 -10.97
CA THR A 43 -4.68 13.84 -10.68
C THR A 43 -6.03 14.11 -11.30
N GLU A 44 -6.21 13.86 -12.59
CA GLU A 44 -7.49 14.09 -13.29
C GLU A 44 -8.62 13.26 -12.69
N MET A 45 -8.37 11.99 -12.34
CA MET A 45 -9.36 11.14 -11.68
C MET A 45 -9.74 11.67 -10.29
N THR A 46 -8.76 12.19 -9.53
CA THR A 46 -9.01 12.78 -8.21
C THR A 46 -9.82 14.06 -8.33
N ASP A 47 -9.46 14.94 -9.26
CA ASP A 47 -10.19 16.19 -9.51
C ASP A 47 -11.65 15.91 -9.92
N ALA A 48 -11.87 14.90 -10.76
CA ALA A 48 -13.22 14.49 -11.14
C ALA A 48 -14.02 13.90 -9.96
N ALA A 49 -13.37 13.10 -9.12
CA ALA A 49 -13.99 12.57 -7.91
C ALA A 49 -14.38 13.68 -6.92
N GLU A 50 -13.50 14.65 -6.70
CA GLU A 50 -13.77 15.82 -5.84
C GLU A 50 -14.89 16.70 -6.43
N ALA A 51 -14.87 16.96 -7.73
CA ALA A 51 -15.88 17.75 -8.42
C ALA A 51 -17.28 17.08 -8.39
N SER A 52 -17.33 15.76 -8.50
CA SER A 52 -18.58 15.00 -8.46
C SER A 52 -19.17 14.91 -7.05
N GLY A 53 -18.36 14.98 -6.01
CA GLY A 53 -18.74 14.74 -4.61
C GLY A 53 -19.19 13.31 -4.32
N LEU A 54 -19.00 12.39 -5.27
CA LEU A 54 -19.46 11.01 -5.14
C LEU A 54 -18.48 10.14 -4.32
N PRO A 55 -18.99 9.12 -3.60
CA PRO A 55 -18.14 8.14 -2.93
C PRO A 55 -17.16 7.50 -3.88
N ASN A 56 -15.90 7.46 -3.46
CA ASN A 56 -14.81 6.85 -4.21
C ASN A 56 -13.82 6.17 -3.27
N MET A 57 -13.17 5.10 -3.73
CA MET A 57 -12.23 4.32 -2.95
C MET A 57 -11.23 3.59 -3.85
N VAL A 58 -10.02 3.34 -3.35
CA VAL A 58 -8.97 2.59 -4.06
C VAL A 58 -8.62 1.30 -3.32
N GLY A 59 -8.43 0.21 -4.07
CA GLY A 59 -8.17 -1.12 -3.56
C GLY A 59 -6.74 -1.31 -3.03
N PHE A 60 -6.49 -0.99 -1.77
CA PHE A 60 -5.24 -1.31 -1.05
C PHE A 60 -5.50 -2.38 0.00
N ASN A 61 -5.65 -3.62 -0.42
CA ASN A 61 -6.10 -4.73 0.41
C ASN A 61 -5.16 -5.09 1.58
N TYR A 62 -3.84 -5.10 1.41
CA TYR A 62 -2.91 -5.62 2.43
C TYR A 62 -2.96 -4.87 3.76
N ILE A 63 -3.19 -3.57 3.74
CA ILE A 63 -3.37 -2.78 4.98
C ILE A 63 -4.70 -3.11 5.70
N ARG A 64 -5.61 -3.86 5.07
CA ARG A 64 -6.93 -4.21 5.61
C ARG A 64 -6.94 -5.38 6.58
N THR A 65 -5.82 -6.05 6.80
CA THR A 65 -5.76 -7.11 7.81
C THR A 65 -6.14 -6.56 9.20
N PRO A 66 -6.88 -7.33 10.03
CA PRO A 66 -7.14 -6.96 11.42
C PRO A 66 -5.87 -6.61 12.20
N ALA A 67 -4.77 -7.31 11.93
CA ALA A 67 -3.46 -7.03 12.49
C ALA A 67 -2.97 -5.62 12.12
N SER A 68 -2.98 -5.24 10.84
CA SER A 68 -2.58 -3.90 10.39
C SER A 68 -3.52 -2.80 10.90
N GLN A 69 -4.83 -3.05 10.97
CA GLN A 69 -5.78 -2.10 11.56
C GLN A 69 -5.53 -1.92 13.07
N PHE A 70 -5.11 -2.97 13.76
CA PHE A 70 -4.70 -2.86 15.16
C PHE A 70 -3.43 -2.03 15.30
N VAL A 71 -2.43 -2.21 14.44
CA VAL A 71 -1.22 -1.35 14.42
C VAL A 71 -1.61 0.13 14.21
N ARG A 72 -2.51 0.45 13.28
CA ARG A 72 -3.03 1.81 13.10
C ARG A 72 -3.64 2.37 14.39
N LYS A 73 -4.44 1.55 15.10
CA LYS A 73 -5.03 1.93 16.39
C LYS A 73 -3.98 2.20 17.46
N LEU A 74 -2.94 1.34 17.58
CA LEU A 74 -1.83 1.54 18.52
C LEU A 74 -1.10 2.86 18.27
N LEU A 75 -0.83 3.20 17.01
CA LEU A 75 -0.18 4.45 16.62
C LEU A 75 -1.08 5.66 16.91
N ALA A 76 -2.35 5.61 16.55
CA ALA A 76 -3.32 6.68 16.79
C ALA A 76 -3.50 6.97 18.30
N ASN A 77 -3.42 5.94 19.14
CA ASN A 77 -3.48 6.06 20.59
C ASN A 77 -2.16 6.51 21.21
N GLY A 78 -1.08 6.69 20.44
CA GLY A 78 0.24 7.09 20.93
C GLY A 78 0.96 6.01 21.77
N GLU A 79 0.56 4.75 21.66
CA GLU A 79 1.10 3.65 22.48
C GLU A 79 2.59 3.37 22.21
N LEU A 80 3.08 3.69 20.99
CA LEU A 80 4.50 3.60 20.66
C LEU A 80 5.31 4.86 21.04
N GLY A 81 4.65 5.90 21.56
CA GLY A 81 5.26 7.20 21.82
C GLY A 81 5.59 7.96 20.53
N LYS A 82 6.64 8.81 20.54
CA LYS A 82 7.10 9.47 19.31
C LYS A 82 7.74 8.44 18.40
N VAL A 83 7.16 8.24 17.22
CA VAL A 83 7.73 7.34 16.20
C VAL A 83 8.98 7.99 15.60
N THR A 84 10.04 7.22 15.46
CA THR A 84 11.37 7.69 15.01
C THR A 84 11.83 7.02 13.73
N TRP A 85 11.34 5.81 13.44
CA TRP A 85 11.83 5.03 12.31
C TRP A 85 10.78 4.05 11.77
N PHE A 86 10.81 3.85 10.45
CA PHE A 86 9.96 2.95 9.69
C PHE A 86 10.80 2.11 8.73
N ARG A 87 10.56 0.81 8.69
CA ARG A 87 11.02 -0.08 7.62
C ARG A 87 9.82 -0.75 7.00
N GLY A 88 9.77 -0.76 5.66
CA GLY A 88 8.75 -1.49 4.90
C GLY A 88 9.37 -2.31 3.79
N GLU A 89 8.71 -3.39 3.39
CA GLU A 89 9.06 -4.16 2.21
C GLU A 89 7.82 -4.72 1.51
N HIS A 90 7.91 -4.85 0.20
CA HIS A 90 6.99 -5.65 -0.58
C HIS A 90 7.82 -6.47 -1.58
N THR A 91 8.02 -7.74 -1.25
CA THR A 91 8.95 -8.62 -1.94
C THR A 91 8.27 -9.92 -2.32
N GLU A 92 8.41 -10.29 -3.59
CA GLU A 92 7.87 -11.52 -4.16
C GLU A 92 8.88 -12.16 -5.11
N ASP A 93 8.71 -13.42 -5.50
CA ASP A 93 9.61 -14.15 -6.39
C ASP A 93 8.98 -14.59 -7.71
N PHE A 94 7.80 -14.07 -8.08
CA PHE A 94 7.06 -14.53 -9.26
C PHE A 94 7.78 -14.27 -10.61
N LEU A 95 8.80 -13.40 -10.64
CA LEU A 95 9.70 -13.18 -11.77
C LEU A 95 11.17 -13.53 -11.45
N ALA A 96 11.43 -14.29 -10.39
CA ALA A 96 12.79 -14.67 -10.02
C ALA A 96 13.45 -15.62 -11.03
N ASP A 97 12.70 -16.53 -11.65
CA ASP A 97 13.21 -17.40 -12.71
C ASP A 97 13.37 -16.60 -14.01
N PRO A 98 14.60 -16.47 -14.56
CA PRO A 98 14.83 -15.78 -15.82
C PRO A 98 14.15 -16.46 -17.02
N GLN A 99 13.74 -17.73 -16.91
CA GLN A 99 13.01 -18.45 -17.93
C GLN A 99 11.50 -18.16 -17.92
N THR A 100 10.98 -17.44 -16.94
CA THR A 100 9.58 -16.98 -16.95
C THR A 100 9.37 -16.06 -18.15
N PRO A 101 8.40 -16.37 -19.05
CA PRO A 101 8.17 -15.56 -20.25
C PRO A 101 7.82 -14.10 -19.94
N ALA A 102 8.28 -13.19 -20.79
CA ALA A 102 7.91 -11.78 -20.71
C ALA A 102 6.39 -11.62 -20.87
N SER A 103 5.79 -10.82 -20.01
CA SER A 103 4.37 -10.50 -20.01
C SER A 103 4.17 -8.98 -20.07
N TRP A 104 2.91 -8.54 -19.95
CA TRP A 104 2.60 -7.11 -19.79
C TRP A 104 3.32 -6.47 -18.58
N ARG A 105 3.59 -7.26 -17.52
CA ARG A 105 4.33 -6.83 -16.33
C ARG A 105 5.79 -6.42 -16.61
N CYS A 106 6.34 -6.81 -17.76
CA CYS A 106 7.70 -6.46 -18.15
C CYS A 106 7.77 -5.17 -19.00
N ARG A 107 6.63 -4.49 -19.23
CA ARG A 107 6.54 -3.35 -20.13
C ARG A 107 6.02 -2.10 -19.45
N GLY A 108 6.74 -0.97 -19.64
CA GLY A 108 6.39 0.32 -19.07
C GLY A 108 6.68 0.42 -17.57
N MET A 109 7.16 1.56 -17.11
CA MET A 109 7.55 1.81 -15.72
C MET A 109 6.42 1.62 -14.73
N SER A 110 5.18 1.91 -15.11
CA SER A 110 4.00 1.70 -14.27
C SER A 110 3.70 0.23 -13.92
N ASN A 111 4.32 -0.73 -14.64
CA ASN A 111 4.20 -2.17 -14.38
C ASN A 111 5.48 -2.76 -13.76
N GLY A 112 6.49 -1.94 -13.46
CA GLY A 112 7.66 -2.33 -12.69
C GLY A 112 7.35 -2.45 -11.19
N THR A 113 8.36 -2.79 -10.42
CA THR A 113 8.22 -2.95 -8.96
C THR A 113 7.75 -1.65 -8.29
N LEU A 114 8.25 -0.49 -8.73
CA LEU A 114 7.81 0.82 -8.26
C LEU A 114 6.36 1.14 -8.62
N GLY A 115 5.86 0.65 -9.75
CA GLY A 115 4.49 0.88 -10.18
C GLY A 115 3.47 -0.13 -9.66
N ASP A 116 3.88 -1.38 -9.41
CA ASP A 116 2.98 -2.48 -9.05
C ASP A 116 3.04 -2.85 -7.55
N LEU A 117 4.23 -3.06 -6.99
CA LEU A 117 4.40 -3.50 -5.60
C LEU A 117 4.52 -2.32 -4.62
N ALA A 118 5.30 -1.30 -4.97
CA ALA A 118 5.55 -0.16 -4.08
C ALA A 118 4.28 0.58 -3.65
N PRO A 119 3.22 0.76 -4.47
CA PRO A 119 2.02 1.46 -4.05
C PRO A 119 1.37 0.91 -2.79
N HIS A 120 1.37 -0.40 -2.59
CA HIS A 120 0.83 -1.02 -1.37
C HIS A 120 1.60 -0.60 -0.10
N MET A 121 2.92 -0.68 -0.13
CA MET A 121 3.74 -0.33 1.03
C MET A 121 3.82 1.18 1.23
N ILE A 122 3.82 1.97 0.16
CA ILE A 122 3.75 3.44 0.26
C ILE A 122 2.41 3.86 0.89
N ASN A 123 1.29 3.22 0.51
CA ASN A 123 0.00 3.44 1.16
C ASN A 123 0.07 3.14 2.66
N ALA A 124 0.67 2.01 3.06
CA ALA A 124 0.87 1.69 4.48
C ALA A 124 1.77 2.72 5.17
N ALA A 125 2.88 3.11 4.56
CA ALA A 125 3.78 4.12 5.13
C ALA A 125 3.06 5.45 5.38
N LEU A 126 2.28 5.94 4.40
CA LEU A 126 1.47 7.15 4.54
C LEU A 126 0.39 7.01 5.63
N ALA A 127 -0.28 5.85 5.70
CA ALA A 127 -1.33 5.58 6.68
C ALA A 127 -0.82 5.44 8.13
N LEU A 128 0.40 4.92 8.30
CA LEU A 128 0.99 4.61 9.61
C LEU A 128 1.88 5.74 10.14
N MET A 129 2.57 6.45 9.23
CA MET A 129 3.62 7.41 9.57
C MET A 129 3.28 8.85 9.21
N GLY A 130 2.23 9.06 8.39
CA GLY A 130 1.90 10.35 7.81
C GLY A 130 2.69 10.68 6.53
N PRO A 131 2.64 11.96 6.08
CA PRO A 131 3.23 12.36 4.81
C PRO A 131 4.76 12.17 4.75
N ILE A 132 5.24 11.78 3.56
CA ILE A 132 6.66 11.78 3.23
C ILE A 132 7.01 13.15 2.65
N CYS A 133 8.03 13.82 3.19
CA CYS A 133 8.45 15.14 2.72
C CYS A 133 9.62 15.09 1.73
N SER A 134 10.51 14.09 1.84
CA SER A 134 11.60 13.91 0.89
C SER A 134 12.02 12.46 0.78
N LEU A 135 12.59 12.07 -0.36
CA LEU A 135 13.06 10.71 -0.60
C LEU A 135 14.26 10.66 -1.53
N LEU A 136 15.02 9.56 -1.40
CA LEU A 136 16.02 9.08 -2.35
C LEU A 136 15.65 7.68 -2.78
N CYS A 137 15.66 7.41 -4.08
CA CYS A 137 15.36 6.11 -4.65
C CYS A 137 16.50 5.59 -5.54
N GLU A 138 16.71 4.30 -5.53
CA GLU A 138 17.49 3.56 -6.52
C GLU A 138 16.65 2.39 -7.00
N PHE A 139 16.71 2.08 -8.32
CA PHE A 139 16.01 0.95 -8.89
C PHE A 139 16.82 0.29 -10.00
N GLU A 140 16.56 -0.99 -10.26
CA GLU A 140 17.33 -1.80 -11.19
C GLU A 140 16.45 -2.84 -11.91
N THR A 141 16.79 -3.11 -13.18
CA THR A 141 16.31 -4.26 -13.95
C THR A 141 17.33 -5.39 -13.87
N VAL A 142 17.01 -6.47 -13.15
CA VAL A 142 17.91 -7.62 -12.95
C VAL A 142 17.93 -8.50 -14.19
N HIS A 143 16.78 -8.86 -14.71
CA HIS A 143 16.65 -9.68 -15.91
C HIS A 143 16.22 -8.84 -17.10
N LYS A 144 17.19 -8.33 -17.87
CA LYS A 144 16.96 -7.44 -19.02
C LYS A 144 16.27 -8.10 -20.21
N GLU A 145 16.38 -9.43 -20.30
CA GLU A 145 15.82 -10.25 -21.38
C GLU A 145 15.08 -11.45 -20.77
N ARG A 146 13.96 -11.83 -21.39
CA ARG A 146 13.18 -13.01 -21.02
C ARG A 146 12.66 -13.70 -22.28
N PRO A 147 12.30 -15.00 -22.26
CA PRO A 147 11.61 -15.62 -23.36
C PRO A 147 10.40 -14.78 -23.78
N GLY A 148 10.35 -14.37 -25.05
CA GLY A 148 9.25 -13.55 -25.60
C GLY A 148 9.45 -12.04 -25.56
N GLY A 149 10.60 -11.52 -25.10
CA GLY A 149 10.94 -10.10 -25.24
C GLY A 149 11.81 -9.51 -24.13
N ASP A 150 12.13 -8.24 -24.31
CA ASP A 150 12.91 -7.44 -23.39
C ASP A 150 12.09 -6.99 -22.17
N VAL A 151 12.78 -6.71 -21.07
CA VAL A 151 12.23 -6.14 -19.85
C VAL A 151 12.59 -4.66 -19.79
N GLY A 152 11.58 -3.80 -19.85
CA GLY A 152 11.74 -2.35 -19.92
C GLY A 152 11.41 -1.60 -18.64
N ASN A 153 11.41 -2.31 -17.46
CA ASN A 153 11.09 -1.72 -16.18
C ASN A 153 11.87 -2.41 -15.03
N ASP A 154 11.71 -1.88 -13.81
CA ASP A 154 12.47 -2.28 -12.65
C ASP A 154 12.00 -3.62 -12.04
N ASP A 155 12.97 -4.44 -11.59
CA ASP A 155 12.77 -5.66 -10.82
C ASP A 155 13.02 -5.45 -9.31
N HIS A 156 13.87 -4.48 -8.97
CA HIS A 156 14.19 -4.03 -7.62
C HIS A 156 14.04 -2.53 -7.48
N ALA A 157 13.61 -2.08 -6.31
CA ALA A 157 13.70 -0.68 -5.94
C ALA A 157 13.89 -0.52 -4.42
N GLN A 158 14.59 0.54 -4.02
CA GLN A 158 14.77 0.92 -2.63
C GLN A 158 14.50 2.42 -2.47
N ILE A 159 13.80 2.78 -1.40
CA ILE A 159 13.52 4.17 -1.05
C ILE A 159 14.04 4.43 0.36
N MET A 160 14.87 5.44 0.53
CA MET A 160 15.09 6.12 1.81
C MET A 160 14.23 7.37 1.85
N CYS A 161 13.56 7.65 2.97
CA CYS A 161 12.68 8.82 3.06
C CYS A 161 12.73 9.52 4.42
N ARG A 162 12.18 10.75 4.43
CA ARG A 162 11.85 11.52 5.63
C ARG A 162 10.35 11.76 5.67
N PHE A 163 9.77 11.54 6.83
CA PHE A 163 8.38 11.88 7.11
C PHE A 163 8.29 13.29 7.70
N ASP A 164 7.16 13.96 7.55
CA ASP A 164 6.91 15.29 8.12
C ASP A 164 7.10 15.32 9.64
N SER A 165 6.86 14.20 10.32
CA SER A 165 7.13 14.03 11.75
C SER A 165 8.62 14.11 12.14
N GLY A 166 9.52 14.11 11.14
CA GLY A 166 10.97 14.01 11.28
C GLY A 166 11.49 12.57 11.39
N ALA A 167 10.61 11.58 11.39
CA ALA A 167 11.01 10.17 11.38
C ALA A 167 11.73 9.81 10.07
N MET A 168 12.64 8.85 10.14
CA MET A 168 13.29 8.26 8.95
C MET A 168 12.52 7.04 8.48
N GLY A 169 12.58 6.77 7.18
CA GLY A 169 12.02 5.55 6.60
C GLY A 169 12.94 4.90 5.58
N HIS A 170 12.78 3.58 5.46
CA HIS A 170 13.37 2.79 4.40
C HIS A 170 12.34 1.80 3.88
N MET A 171 12.22 1.69 2.55
CA MET A 171 11.33 0.72 1.91
C MET A 171 12.10 -0.03 0.82
N TYR A 172 11.84 -1.35 0.72
CA TYR A 172 12.44 -2.23 -0.28
C TYR A 172 11.36 -2.98 -1.06
N PHE A 173 11.53 -3.04 -2.36
CA PHE A 173 10.61 -3.68 -3.28
C PHE A 173 11.35 -4.61 -4.21
N SER A 174 10.79 -5.80 -4.45
CA SER A 174 11.35 -6.74 -5.40
C SER A 174 10.30 -7.72 -5.89
N ARG A 175 10.31 -8.02 -7.18
CA ARG A 175 9.52 -9.11 -7.80
C ARG A 175 10.39 -10.32 -8.17
N VAL A 176 11.66 -10.29 -7.78
CA VAL A 176 12.66 -11.35 -8.02
C VAL A 176 13.35 -11.79 -6.72
N ALA A 177 12.75 -11.53 -5.57
CA ALA A 177 13.27 -11.89 -4.25
C ALA A 177 13.07 -13.38 -3.99
N THR A 178 13.99 -14.20 -4.49
CA THR A 178 13.93 -15.67 -4.42
C THR A 178 13.55 -16.18 -3.03
N GLY A 179 12.45 -16.93 -2.96
CA GLY A 179 11.93 -17.52 -1.72
C GLY A 179 10.83 -16.71 -1.02
N ARG A 180 10.65 -15.43 -1.34
CA ARG A 180 9.55 -14.61 -0.80
C ARG A 180 8.29 -14.81 -1.64
N LYS A 181 7.17 -15.17 -0.98
CA LYS A 181 5.90 -15.41 -1.68
C LYS A 181 4.97 -14.20 -1.58
N MET A 182 4.94 -13.55 -0.41
CA MET A 182 4.13 -12.37 -0.12
C MET A 182 4.78 -11.56 1.00
N GLY A 183 6.02 -11.13 0.80
CA GLY A 183 6.81 -10.40 1.78
C GLY A 183 6.38 -8.94 1.93
N TYR A 184 5.08 -8.68 2.09
CA TYR A 184 4.58 -7.38 2.50
C TYR A 184 4.71 -7.28 4.02
N ALA A 185 5.76 -6.61 4.48
CA ALA A 185 6.09 -6.54 5.90
C ALA A 185 6.55 -5.13 6.29
N TYR A 186 6.32 -4.76 7.55
CA TYR A 186 6.83 -3.49 8.08
C TYR A 186 7.21 -3.59 9.56
N GLU A 187 8.10 -2.69 9.97
CA GLU A 187 8.54 -2.51 11.34
C GLU A 187 8.58 -1.03 11.68
N ILE A 188 8.07 -0.66 12.86
CA ILE A 188 7.95 0.72 13.34
C ILE A 188 8.57 0.82 14.72
N HIS A 189 9.47 1.79 14.92
CA HIS A 189 10.09 2.07 16.20
C HIS A 189 9.64 3.42 16.73
N GLY A 190 9.18 3.42 17.98
CA GLY A 190 8.88 4.62 18.74
C GLY A 190 9.61 4.66 20.08
N THR A 191 9.49 5.77 20.79
CA THR A 191 10.18 6.00 22.06
C THR A 191 9.65 5.17 23.24
N LYS A 192 8.45 4.57 23.10
CA LYS A 192 7.79 3.76 24.14
C LYS A 192 7.53 2.32 23.69
N GLY A 193 7.66 2.02 22.41
CA GLY A 193 7.38 0.71 21.89
C GLY A 193 7.75 0.56 20.42
N SER A 194 7.69 -0.69 19.94
CA SER A 194 7.94 -1.04 18.53
C SER A 194 6.97 -2.13 18.09
N VAL A 195 6.64 -2.16 16.81
CA VAL A 195 5.75 -3.16 16.24
C VAL A 195 6.29 -3.69 14.94
N ARG A 196 6.08 -4.99 14.67
CA ARG A 196 6.34 -5.64 13.39
C ARG A 196 5.11 -6.37 12.91
N PHE A 197 4.88 -6.31 11.61
CA PHE A 197 3.86 -7.06 10.88
C PHE A 197 4.49 -7.74 9.67
N ASP A 198 4.00 -8.94 9.33
CA ASP A 198 4.38 -9.68 8.13
C ASP A 198 3.13 -10.33 7.53
N GLN A 199 2.88 -10.09 6.25
CA GLN A 199 1.72 -10.65 5.53
C GLN A 199 1.81 -12.18 5.39
N GLU A 200 3.02 -12.76 5.38
CA GLU A 200 3.19 -14.22 5.38
C GLU A 200 2.76 -14.84 6.72
N ASP A 201 2.61 -14.03 7.80
CA ASP A 201 1.99 -14.36 9.10
C ASP A 201 0.92 -13.32 9.47
N GLN A 202 -0.03 -13.07 8.56
CA GLN A 202 -0.97 -11.94 8.62
C GLN A 202 -1.92 -11.89 9.82
N ASN A 203 -1.99 -12.97 10.61
CA ASN A 203 -2.88 -13.09 11.77
C ASN A 203 -2.20 -12.77 13.09
N SER A 204 -1.02 -12.19 13.05
CA SER A 204 -0.27 -11.78 14.22
C SER A 204 0.47 -10.46 14.01
N ILE A 205 0.84 -9.83 15.13
CA ILE A 205 1.87 -8.80 15.19
C ILE A 205 2.88 -9.14 16.27
N TRP A 206 4.08 -8.60 16.15
CA TRP A 206 5.07 -8.61 17.22
C TRP A 206 5.14 -7.20 17.83
N LEU A 207 4.77 -7.08 19.10
CA LEU A 207 4.70 -5.80 19.81
C LEU A 207 5.72 -5.79 20.96
N TYR A 208 6.53 -4.75 21.01
CA TYR A 208 7.38 -4.40 22.15
C TYR A 208 6.81 -3.19 22.88
N ARG A 209 6.77 -3.24 24.22
CA ARG A 209 6.52 -2.09 25.09
C ARG A 209 7.66 -1.93 26.07
N SER A 210 8.10 -0.68 26.32
CA SER A 210 9.19 -0.38 27.24
C SER A 210 8.81 -0.48 28.73
N GLU A 211 7.54 -0.73 29.00
CA GLU A 211 7.00 -0.91 30.35
C GLU A 211 7.24 -2.32 30.89
N GLY A 212 7.24 -2.45 32.23
CA GLY A 212 7.43 -3.71 32.92
C GLY A 212 8.89 -4.02 33.30
N PRO A 213 9.16 -5.19 33.92
CA PRO A 213 10.48 -5.63 34.32
C PRO A 213 11.42 -5.77 33.12
N GLU A 214 12.68 -5.37 33.28
CA GLU A 214 13.67 -5.45 32.19
C GLU A 214 13.89 -6.87 31.66
N SER A 215 13.83 -7.87 32.53
CA SER A 215 13.95 -9.29 32.17
C SER A 215 12.81 -9.81 31.26
N GLU A 216 11.69 -9.08 31.14
CA GLU A 216 10.54 -9.43 30.34
C GLU A 216 10.37 -8.54 29.10
N ARG A 217 11.30 -7.61 28.91
CA ARG A 217 11.29 -6.68 27.76
C ARG A 217 11.81 -7.37 26.51
N GLY A 218 10.90 -7.72 25.61
CA GLY A 218 11.17 -8.32 24.30
C GLY A 218 9.94 -8.19 23.43
N PHE A 219 10.06 -8.50 22.14
CA PHE A 219 8.90 -8.59 21.28
C PHE A 219 7.99 -9.77 21.72
N ARG A 220 6.71 -9.47 21.89
CA ARG A 220 5.66 -10.45 22.19
C ARG A 220 4.77 -10.61 20.97
N GLN A 221 4.52 -11.87 20.57
CA GLN A 221 3.55 -12.16 19.52
C GLN A 221 2.14 -11.95 20.06
N ILE A 222 1.31 -11.23 19.31
CA ILE A 222 -0.09 -11.00 19.60
C ILE A 222 -0.88 -11.58 18.42
N LEU A 223 -1.61 -12.65 18.66
CA LEU A 223 -2.53 -13.25 17.69
C LEU A 223 -3.79 -12.39 17.59
N THR A 224 -4.29 -12.22 16.37
CA THR A 224 -5.57 -11.53 16.16
C THR A 224 -6.76 -12.36 16.64
N GLY A 225 -7.82 -11.68 17.01
CA GLY A 225 -9.05 -12.28 17.49
C GLY A 225 -10.19 -11.25 17.51
N PRO A 226 -11.39 -11.60 17.98
CA PRO A 226 -12.58 -10.74 17.92
C PRO A 226 -12.46 -9.35 18.54
N ALA A 227 -11.52 -9.16 19.47
CA ALA A 227 -11.26 -7.85 20.08
C ALA A 227 -10.44 -6.88 19.16
N HIS A 228 -9.92 -7.39 18.05
CA HIS A 228 -9.17 -6.58 17.09
C HIS A 228 -10.10 -5.96 16.04
N PRO A 229 -9.75 -4.79 15.47
CA PRO A 229 -10.54 -4.16 14.42
C PRO A 229 -10.80 -5.10 13.24
N ASP A 230 -11.99 -5.02 12.67
CA ASP A 230 -12.40 -5.77 11.48
C ASP A 230 -12.31 -7.32 11.56
N TYR A 231 -12.10 -7.89 12.74
CA TYR A 231 -11.97 -9.33 12.89
C TYR A 231 -13.32 -10.03 13.05
N GLU A 232 -14.13 -9.61 14.02
CA GLU A 232 -15.37 -10.28 14.42
C GLU A 232 -16.38 -10.48 13.27
N PRO A 233 -16.61 -9.52 12.38
CA PRO A 233 -17.53 -9.67 11.25
C PRO A 233 -17.11 -10.76 10.25
N PHE A 234 -15.84 -11.13 10.21
CA PHE A 234 -15.26 -12.08 9.25
C PHE A 234 -14.82 -13.40 9.90
N CYS A 235 -14.50 -13.37 11.20
CA CYS A 235 -14.03 -14.54 11.93
C CYS A 235 -14.43 -14.45 13.41
N GLN A 236 -15.29 -15.38 13.85
CA GLN A 236 -15.86 -15.36 15.19
C GLN A 236 -14.92 -15.87 16.30
N GLY A 237 -13.96 -16.73 15.96
CA GLY A 237 -13.10 -17.40 16.92
C GLY A 237 -11.68 -16.82 17.02
N PRO A 238 -11.13 -16.59 18.22
CA PRO A 238 -9.74 -16.23 18.37
C PRO A 238 -8.84 -17.33 17.81
N GLY A 239 -7.78 -16.96 17.09
CA GLY A 239 -6.83 -17.89 16.49
C GLY A 239 -7.32 -18.64 15.23
N HIS A 240 -8.56 -18.43 14.76
CA HIS A 240 -9.02 -19.00 13.50
C HIS A 240 -8.45 -18.25 12.29
N GLY A 241 -8.14 -16.96 12.44
CA GLY A 241 -7.50 -16.13 11.43
C GLY A 241 -8.42 -15.66 10.31
N THR A 242 -7.93 -14.67 9.57
CA THR A 242 -8.49 -14.18 8.32
C THR A 242 -7.53 -14.46 7.16
N GLY A 243 -8.04 -14.57 5.94
CA GLY A 243 -7.26 -14.85 4.74
C GLY A 243 -7.15 -13.67 3.79
N TYR A 244 -6.50 -13.90 2.64
CA TYR A 244 -6.35 -12.89 1.59
C TYR A 244 -7.70 -12.40 1.05
N GLN A 245 -8.67 -13.29 0.88
CA GLN A 245 -10.00 -12.95 0.40
C GLN A 245 -10.76 -12.05 1.37
N ASP A 246 -10.55 -12.23 2.68
CA ASP A 246 -11.20 -11.38 3.69
C ASP A 246 -10.76 -9.92 3.58
N GLN A 247 -9.52 -9.65 3.20
CA GLN A 247 -9.03 -8.28 2.98
C GLN A 247 -9.83 -7.60 1.86
N ILE A 248 -10.10 -8.32 0.76
CA ILE A 248 -10.88 -7.82 -0.38
C ILE A 248 -12.36 -7.66 0.02
N ILE A 249 -12.90 -8.58 0.83
CA ILE A 249 -14.28 -8.47 1.34
C ILE A 249 -14.41 -7.27 2.27
N ILE A 250 -13.40 -6.98 3.10
CA ILE A 250 -13.37 -5.79 3.96
C ILE A 250 -13.38 -4.50 3.11
N GLU A 251 -12.61 -4.44 2.03
CA GLU A 251 -12.63 -3.29 1.11
C GLU A 251 -14.00 -3.11 0.44
N ALA A 252 -14.58 -4.21 -0.04
CA ALA A 252 -15.90 -4.18 -0.66
C ALA A 252 -16.97 -3.69 0.34
N ARG A 253 -16.94 -4.18 1.59
CA ARG A 253 -17.80 -3.69 2.67
C ARG A 253 -17.63 -2.19 2.87
N ASP A 254 -16.39 -1.72 3.00
CA ASP A 254 -16.11 -0.31 3.26
C ASP A 254 -16.58 0.59 2.12
N PHE A 255 -16.49 0.11 0.87
CA PHE A 255 -17.02 0.83 -0.28
C PHE A 255 -18.57 0.87 -0.26
N LEU A 256 -19.24 -0.23 0.10
CA LEU A 256 -20.70 -0.25 0.23
C LEU A 256 -21.18 0.69 1.35
N LEU A 257 -20.47 0.72 2.48
CA LEU A 257 -20.73 1.67 3.57
C LEU A 257 -20.51 3.12 3.12
N ALA A 258 -19.44 3.38 2.34
CA ALA A 258 -19.21 4.71 1.78
C ALA A 258 -20.37 5.18 0.89
N ILE A 259 -20.96 4.28 0.10
CA ILE A 259 -22.14 4.56 -0.73
C ILE A 259 -23.37 4.84 0.17
N GLU A 260 -23.61 4.01 1.17
CA GLU A 260 -24.74 4.16 2.10
C GLU A 260 -24.65 5.48 2.89
N GLU A 261 -23.46 5.85 3.34
CA GLU A 261 -23.18 7.10 4.04
C GLU A 261 -23.05 8.32 3.12
N ASN A 262 -23.04 8.10 1.80
CA ASN A 262 -22.77 9.11 0.78
C ASN A 262 -21.49 9.91 1.07
N LYS A 263 -20.42 9.20 1.42
CA LYS A 263 -19.12 9.79 1.82
C LYS A 263 -17.98 8.85 1.45
N SER A 264 -16.92 9.38 0.85
CA SER A 264 -15.72 8.59 0.59
C SER A 264 -15.07 8.11 1.88
N HIS A 265 -14.76 6.82 1.92
CA HIS A 265 -13.96 6.20 2.97
C HIS A 265 -12.48 6.14 2.56
N TRP A 266 -11.61 6.01 3.55
CA TRP A 266 -10.19 5.78 3.30
C TRP A 266 -9.94 4.35 2.79
N PRO A 267 -9.03 4.16 1.81
CA PRO A 267 -8.32 5.18 1.06
C PRO A 267 -9.14 5.70 -0.13
N SER A 268 -9.40 6.99 -0.16
CA SER A 268 -10.06 7.68 -1.27
C SER A 268 -9.10 7.88 -2.46
N PHE A 269 -9.61 8.39 -3.58
CA PHE A 269 -8.79 8.81 -4.72
C PHE A 269 -7.77 9.86 -4.31
N LYS A 270 -8.14 10.80 -3.42
CA LYS A 270 -7.24 11.81 -2.86
C LYS A 270 -6.09 11.19 -2.06
N ASP A 271 -6.37 10.17 -1.27
CA ASP A 271 -5.33 9.45 -0.52
C ASP A 271 -4.40 8.70 -1.47
N SER A 272 -4.96 8.07 -2.51
CA SER A 272 -4.18 7.35 -3.52
C SER A 272 -3.36 8.28 -4.42
N LEU A 273 -3.80 9.51 -4.66
CA LEU A 273 -2.99 10.52 -5.36
C LEU A 273 -1.68 10.80 -4.60
N GLN A 274 -1.70 10.79 -3.25
CA GLN A 274 -0.45 10.93 -2.48
C GLN A 274 0.49 9.74 -2.72
N VAL A 275 -0.04 8.52 -2.83
CA VAL A 275 0.76 7.34 -3.21
C VAL A 275 1.39 7.55 -4.59
N SER A 276 0.61 8.00 -5.58
CA SER A 276 1.10 8.26 -6.94
C SER A 276 2.18 9.36 -6.97
N ARG A 277 2.06 10.39 -6.14
CA ARG A 277 3.10 11.43 -5.98
C ARG A 277 4.41 10.87 -5.44
N VAL A 278 4.35 9.98 -4.44
CA VAL A 278 5.55 9.32 -3.90
C VAL A 278 6.19 8.43 -4.95
N VAL A 279 5.42 7.64 -5.72
CA VAL A 279 5.95 6.81 -6.81
C VAL A 279 6.62 7.68 -7.88
N ASN A 280 5.98 8.77 -8.30
CA ASN A 280 6.53 9.70 -9.29
C ASN A 280 7.84 10.36 -8.79
N ALA A 281 7.87 10.76 -7.52
CA ALA A 281 9.09 11.29 -6.89
C ALA A 281 10.21 10.24 -6.82
N ALA A 282 9.86 8.97 -6.56
CA ALA A 282 10.83 7.86 -6.53
C ALA A 282 11.43 7.61 -7.92
N LEU A 283 10.62 7.58 -8.98
CA LEU A 283 11.11 7.47 -10.36
C LEU A 283 12.07 8.63 -10.70
N LYS A 284 11.64 9.86 -10.42
CA LYS A 284 12.47 11.06 -10.65
C LYS A 284 13.79 11.02 -9.87
N SER A 285 13.74 10.57 -8.60
CA SER A 285 14.91 10.43 -7.75
C SER A 285 15.91 9.41 -8.31
N GLY A 286 15.44 8.23 -8.73
CA GLY A 286 16.29 7.18 -9.30
C GLY A 286 16.93 7.59 -10.63
N GLU A 287 16.19 8.27 -11.50
CA GLU A 287 16.71 8.82 -12.75
C GLU A 287 17.80 9.88 -12.51
N GLN A 288 17.58 10.78 -11.55
CA GLN A 288 18.50 11.87 -11.20
C GLN A 288 19.60 11.47 -10.23
N ARG A 289 19.48 10.32 -9.56
CA ARG A 289 20.34 9.88 -8.46
C ARG A 289 20.50 10.94 -7.36
N ALA A 290 19.40 11.57 -7.00
CA ALA A 290 19.37 12.67 -6.05
C ALA A 290 18.12 12.61 -5.15
N TRP A 291 18.23 13.24 -3.97
CA TRP A 291 17.07 13.49 -3.13
C TRP A 291 16.05 14.37 -3.85
N VAL A 292 14.77 14.03 -3.68
CA VAL A 292 13.62 14.76 -4.21
C VAL A 292 12.71 15.17 -3.05
N ASP A 293 12.38 16.47 -2.98
CA ASP A 293 11.38 16.99 -2.05
C ASP A 293 9.98 16.87 -2.66
N LEU A 294 9.05 16.25 -1.93
CA LEU A 294 7.68 16.06 -2.39
C LEU A 294 6.85 17.35 -2.40
N LEU A 295 7.27 18.37 -1.67
CA LEU A 295 6.63 19.70 -1.70
C LEU A 295 6.89 20.46 -3.02
N SER A 296 7.84 19.99 -3.84
CA SER A 296 8.24 20.58 -5.12
C SER A 296 7.82 19.76 -6.34
N VAL A 297 7.00 18.71 -6.16
CA VAL A 297 6.59 17.76 -7.22
C VAL A 297 5.08 17.78 -7.44
#